data_540fe986d5fcd31c11832254883ee20b
#
_entry.id   540fe986d5fcd31c11832254883ee20b
#
_cell.length_a   1.000
_cell.length_b   1.000
_cell.length_c   1.000
_cell.angle_alpha   90.00
_cell.angle_beta   90.00
_cell.angle_gamma   90.00
#
_symmetry.space_group_name_H-M   'P 1'
#
loop_
_entity.id
_entity.type
_entity.pdbx_description
1 polymer ?
#
loop_
_entity_poly.entity_id
_entity_poly.type
_entity_poly.pdbx_seq_one_letter_code
_entity_poly.pdbx_strand_id
1 'polypeptide(L)'
;MIIKSTNLNLSLIKKLKSFFSTFFKFVGIFFSTLIIIFILFFYNSGLSKTYSLGEFFNQMNTKVLDRYMGLNFLKMSEYINIYKLRFKALIFKPKLENIYLDISQKTILNLEIQKKIKSESNNFEIPKKYFQMFPATLRHNEEKYKVKIRLKGDRRIHWSKRDERSYKIDIRGNSRLFGLEEFSLQKPLTKNYTYELIFHKLLKYVDLINIKYFLINLHINNENLK
;
A
#
# COMPACT_ATOMS: atom_id res chain seq x y z
N MET A 1 17.73 36.73 -28.10
CA MET A 1 16.42 36.06 -28.26
C MET A 1 15.63 36.33 -26.98
N ILE A 2 14.71 37.30 -27.02
CA ILE A 2 13.95 37.73 -25.86
C ILE A 2 12.70 36.87 -25.81
N ILE A 3 12.59 36.01 -24.79
CA ILE A 3 11.39 35.20 -24.54
C ILE A 3 10.34 36.14 -23.92
N LYS A 4 9.34 36.55 -24.72
CA LYS A 4 8.15 37.24 -24.24
C LYS A 4 7.40 36.25 -23.32
N SER A 5 7.41 36.55 -22.02
CA SER A 5 6.50 35.93 -21.08
C SER A 5 5.06 36.23 -21.51
N THR A 6 4.31 35.24 -21.85
CA THR A 6 2.88 35.35 -22.09
C THR A 6 2.23 35.74 -20.77
N ASN A 7 1.87 37.01 -20.66
CA ASN A 7 0.95 37.52 -19.65
C ASN A 7 -0.40 36.79 -19.88
N LEU A 8 -0.53 35.61 -19.35
CA LEU A 8 -1.81 34.89 -19.31
C LEU A 8 -2.75 35.83 -18.53
N ASN A 9 -3.72 36.33 -19.24
CA ASN A 9 -4.60 37.43 -18.96
C ASN A 9 -5.09 37.39 -17.50
N LEU A 10 -4.51 38.16 -16.63
CA LEU A 10 -4.87 38.29 -15.20
C LEU A 10 -6.36 38.55 -15.02
N SER A 11 -6.98 39.20 -16.03
CA SER A 11 -8.41 39.43 -16.10
C SER A 11 -9.23 38.15 -16.28
N LEU A 12 -8.73 37.16 -17.04
CA LEU A 12 -9.39 35.87 -17.27
C LEU A 12 -9.36 35.03 -15.98
N ILE A 13 -8.24 35.05 -15.26
CA ILE A 13 -8.09 34.34 -13.98
C ILE A 13 -9.02 34.95 -12.91
N LYS A 14 -9.14 36.31 -12.88
CA LYS A 14 -10.08 36.97 -11.98
C LYS A 14 -11.53 36.64 -12.32
N LYS A 15 -11.90 36.60 -13.61
CA LYS A 15 -13.24 36.21 -14.07
C LYS A 15 -13.56 34.75 -13.73
N LEU A 16 -12.62 33.82 -13.92
CA LEU A 16 -12.76 32.42 -13.52
C LEU A 16 -12.94 32.26 -12.01
N LYS A 17 -12.12 32.93 -11.20
CA LYS A 17 -12.29 32.92 -9.74
C LYS A 17 -13.65 33.46 -9.30
N SER A 18 -14.12 34.55 -9.90
CA SER A 18 -15.43 35.13 -9.62
C SER A 18 -16.53 34.16 -10.00
N PHE A 19 -16.45 33.54 -11.19
CA PHE A 19 -17.43 32.55 -11.67
C PHE A 19 -17.51 31.35 -10.72
N PHE A 20 -16.36 30.75 -10.36
CA PHE A 20 -16.34 29.63 -9.42
C PHE A 20 -16.86 30.00 -8.04
N SER A 21 -16.50 31.18 -7.52
CA SER A 21 -17.02 31.67 -6.23
C SER A 21 -18.55 31.79 -6.26
N THR A 22 -19.11 32.36 -7.33
CA THR A 22 -20.56 32.52 -7.51
C THR A 22 -21.25 31.15 -7.69
N PHE A 23 -20.68 30.27 -8.50
CA PHE A 23 -21.17 28.91 -8.69
C PHE A 23 -21.24 28.13 -7.36
N PHE A 24 -20.17 28.14 -6.54
CA PHE A 24 -20.18 27.48 -5.25
C PHE A 24 -21.17 28.08 -4.25
N LYS A 25 -21.43 29.38 -4.31
CA LYS A 25 -22.49 30.01 -3.52
C LYS A 25 -23.86 29.50 -3.93
N PHE A 26 -24.16 29.43 -5.23
CA PHE A 26 -25.43 28.88 -5.72
C PHE A 26 -25.62 27.43 -5.33
N VAL A 27 -24.58 26.60 -5.49
CA VAL A 27 -24.60 25.21 -5.08
C VAL A 27 -24.83 25.08 -3.55
N GLY A 28 -24.16 25.91 -2.76
CA GLY A 28 -24.37 25.93 -1.31
C GLY A 28 -25.80 26.32 -0.91
N ILE A 29 -26.37 27.35 -1.54
CA ILE A 29 -27.76 27.79 -1.31
C ILE A 29 -28.73 26.65 -1.73
N PHE A 30 -28.51 26.03 -2.88
CA PHE A 30 -29.36 24.93 -3.35
C PHE A 30 -29.38 23.75 -2.37
N PHE A 31 -28.22 23.33 -1.88
CA PHE A 31 -28.17 22.24 -0.89
C PHE A 31 -28.75 22.64 0.47
N SER A 32 -28.55 23.87 0.91
CA SER A 32 -29.16 24.35 2.16
C SER A 32 -30.69 24.41 2.08
N THR A 33 -31.25 24.83 0.94
CA THR A 33 -32.71 24.83 0.74
C THR A 33 -33.27 23.42 0.70
N LEU A 34 -32.57 22.47 0.06
CA LEU A 34 -32.98 21.06 0.08
C LEU A 34 -32.98 20.48 1.50
N ILE A 35 -32.00 20.81 2.32
CA ILE A 35 -31.94 20.38 3.72
C ILE A 35 -33.12 20.96 4.52
N ILE A 36 -33.42 22.25 4.33
CA ILE A 36 -34.55 22.90 5.02
C ILE A 36 -35.87 22.25 4.62
N ILE A 37 -36.11 22.03 3.31
CA ILE A 37 -37.30 21.36 2.81
C ILE A 37 -37.41 19.95 3.40
N PHE A 38 -36.31 19.21 3.47
CA PHE A 38 -36.27 17.88 4.06
C PHE A 38 -36.64 17.92 5.56
N ILE A 39 -36.10 18.87 6.32
CA ILE A 39 -36.41 19.04 7.74
C ILE A 39 -37.90 19.36 7.93
N LEU A 40 -38.41 20.29 7.14
CA LEU A 40 -39.86 20.65 7.20
C LEU A 40 -40.73 19.45 6.83
N PHE A 41 -40.38 18.69 5.80
CA PHE A 41 -41.09 17.47 5.43
C PHE A 41 -41.07 16.43 6.55
N PHE A 42 -39.89 16.21 7.17
CA PHE A 42 -39.73 15.26 8.28
C PHE A 42 -40.65 15.60 9.47
N TYR A 43 -40.68 16.86 9.85
CA TYR A 43 -41.53 17.31 10.95
C TYR A 43 -43.04 17.30 10.62
N ASN A 44 -43.36 17.64 9.37
CA ASN A 44 -44.78 17.76 8.96
C ASN A 44 -45.41 16.39 8.61
N SER A 45 -44.62 15.41 8.21
CA SER A 45 -45.07 14.04 7.88
C SER A 45 -45.41 13.18 9.12
N GLY A 46 -45.23 13.69 10.32
CA GLY A 46 -45.41 12.93 11.55
C GLY A 46 -44.30 11.94 11.91
N LEU A 47 -43.28 11.81 11.02
CA LEU A 47 -42.13 10.94 11.27
C LEU A 47 -41.34 11.36 12.51
N SER A 48 -41.34 12.64 12.85
CA SER A 48 -40.70 13.17 14.08
C SER A 48 -41.35 12.67 15.36
N LYS A 49 -42.60 12.17 15.30
CA LYS A 49 -43.27 11.56 16.46
C LYS A 49 -42.81 10.14 16.73
N THR A 50 -42.33 9.47 15.72
CA THR A 50 -41.92 8.05 15.77
C THR A 50 -40.41 7.86 15.88
N TYR A 51 -39.63 8.80 15.32
CA TYR A 51 -38.17 8.70 15.24
C TYR A 51 -37.51 10.04 15.55
N SER A 52 -36.40 10.01 16.24
CA SER A 52 -35.49 11.15 16.26
C SER A 52 -34.84 11.29 14.87
N LEU A 53 -34.37 12.48 14.50
CA LEU A 53 -33.66 12.70 13.24
C LEU A 53 -32.48 11.72 13.06
N GLY A 54 -31.75 11.44 14.14
CA GLY A 54 -30.62 10.50 14.12
C GLY A 54 -31.05 9.07 13.85
N GLU A 55 -32.12 8.61 14.47
CA GLU A 55 -32.69 7.26 14.24
C GLU A 55 -33.26 7.13 12.82
N PHE A 56 -33.91 8.16 12.32
CA PHE A 56 -34.42 8.19 10.94
C PHE A 56 -33.27 8.06 9.94
N PHE A 57 -32.21 8.84 10.07
CA PHE A 57 -31.05 8.73 9.20
C PHE A 57 -30.37 7.38 9.31
N ASN A 58 -30.28 6.81 10.50
CA ASN A 58 -29.70 5.50 10.68
C ASN A 58 -30.54 4.40 10.02
N GLN A 59 -31.87 4.45 10.17
CA GLN A 59 -32.76 3.50 9.49
C GLN A 59 -32.79 3.68 7.99
N MET A 60 -32.76 4.91 7.48
CA MET A 60 -32.67 5.19 6.06
C MET A 60 -31.36 4.66 5.48
N ASN A 61 -30.24 4.87 6.19
CA ASN A 61 -28.94 4.36 5.76
C ASN A 61 -28.90 2.82 5.72
N THR A 62 -29.39 2.15 6.75
CA THR A 62 -29.32 0.67 6.84
C THR A 62 -30.41 -0.02 6.02
N LYS A 63 -31.62 0.50 5.97
CA LYS A 63 -32.76 -0.17 5.32
C LYS A 63 -32.92 0.18 3.85
N VAL A 64 -32.63 1.42 3.47
CA VAL A 64 -32.89 1.94 2.12
C VAL A 64 -31.59 2.09 1.33
N LEU A 65 -30.67 2.92 1.82
CA LEU A 65 -29.48 3.27 1.05
C LEU A 65 -28.50 2.09 0.91
N ASP A 66 -28.31 1.31 1.97
CA ASP A 66 -27.41 0.15 1.91
C ASP A 66 -28.03 -0.99 1.09
N ARG A 67 -29.35 -1.26 1.30
CA ARG A 67 -30.04 -2.39 0.64
C ARG A 67 -30.37 -2.15 -0.82
N TYR A 68 -30.84 -0.95 -1.19
CA TYR A 68 -31.35 -0.68 -2.55
C TYR A 68 -30.38 0.10 -3.42
N MET A 69 -29.52 0.92 -2.84
CA MET A 69 -28.58 1.76 -3.59
C MET A 69 -27.11 1.38 -3.33
N GLY A 70 -26.84 0.49 -2.40
CA GLY A 70 -25.46 0.16 -1.97
C GLY A 70 -24.72 1.35 -1.36
N LEU A 71 -25.46 2.44 -1.03
CA LEU A 71 -24.93 3.67 -0.45
C LEU A 71 -25.05 3.61 1.07
N ASN A 72 -23.93 3.49 1.74
CA ASN A 72 -23.84 3.54 3.20
C ASN A 72 -23.02 4.77 3.61
N PHE A 73 -23.66 5.75 4.28
CA PHE A 73 -22.99 6.99 4.69
C PHE A 73 -21.80 6.73 5.65
N LEU A 74 -21.87 5.71 6.51
CA LEU A 74 -20.75 5.32 7.35
C LEU A 74 -19.59 4.79 6.51
N LYS A 75 -19.88 3.88 5.55
CA LYS A 75 -18.89 3.43 4.58
C LYS A 75 -18.39 4.57 3.69
N MET A 76 -19.26 5.52 3.33
CA MET A 76 -18.87 6.67 2.51
C MET A 76 -17.82 7.55 3.22
N SER A 77 -17.94 7.75 4.53
CA SER A 77 -16.90 8.45 5.31
C SER A 77 -15.56 7.70 5.31
N GLU A 78 -15.59 6.37 5.38
CA GLU A 78 -14.40 5.52 5.25
C GLU A 78 -13.80 5.62 3.84
N TYR A 79 -14.61 5.57 2.79
CA TYR A 79 -14.15 5.77 1.41
C TYR A 79 -13.49 7.14 1.22
N ILE A 80 -14.10 8.22 1.72
CA ILE A 80 -13.53 9.56 1.66
C ILE A 80 -12.17 9.61 2.38
N ASN A 81 -12.05 8.96 3.54
CA ASN A 81 -10.78 8.87 4.27
C ASN A 81 -9.74 8.05 3.50
N ILE A 82 -10.14 6.95 2.86
CA ILE A 82 -9.27 6.17 1.97
C ILE A 82 -8.78 7.01 0.78
N TYR A 83 -9.66 7.78 0.14
CA TYR A 83 -9.26 8.68 -0.95
C TYR A 83 -8.31 9.79 -0.47
N LYS A 84 -8.56 10.38 0.70
CA LYS A 84 -7.64 11.35 1.33
C LYS A 84 -6.26 10.75 1.60
N LEU A 85 -6.22 9.50 2.11
CA LEU A 85 -4.97 8.78 2.35
C LEU A 85 -4.25 8.45 1.04
N ARG A 86 -4.97 8.02 0.00
CA ARG A 86 -4.41 7.79 -1.33
C ARG A 86 -3.85 9.06 -1.94
N PHE A 87 -4.56 10.18 -1.83
CA PHE A 87 -4.10 11.48 -2.31
C PHE A 87 -2.86 11.95 -1.55
N LYS A 88 -2.84 11.81 -0.23
CA LYS A 88 -1.62 12.05 0.57
C LYS A 88 -0.47 11.16 0.12
N ALA A 89 -0.70 9.89 -0.13
CA ALA A 89 0.34 8.95 -0.59
C ALA A 89 0.87 9.29 -1.99
N LEU A 90 0.05 9.89 -2.86
CA LEU A 90 0.49 10.38 -4.17
C LEU A 90 1.40 11.61 -4.06
N ILE A 91 1.11 12.53 -3.12
CA ILE A 91 1.89 13.75 -2.90
C ILE A 91 3.14 13.44 -2.07
N PHE A 92 2.98 12.70 -0.98
CA PHE A 92 4.05 12.35 -0.03
C PHE A 92 4.48 10.90 -0.27
N LYS A 93 5.15 10.65 -1.40
CA LYS A 93 5.79 9.35 -1.62
C LYS A 93 6.88 9.14 -0.59
N PRO A 94 6.78 8.14 0.30
CA PRO A 94 7.87 7.83 1.22
C PRO A 94 9.11 7.48 0.42
N LYS A 95 10.24 8.08 0.74
CA LYS A 95 11.54 7.71 0.17
C LYS A 95 11.89 6.34 0.74
N LEU A 96 11.75 5.30 -0.07
CA LEU A 96 12.17 3.96 0.31
C LEU A 96 13.65 3.78 0.00
N GLU A 97 14.35 3.01 0.82
CA GLU A 97 15.74 2.61 0.57
C GLU A 97 15.81 1.68 -0.64
N ASN A 98 16.78 1.95 -1.52
CA ASN A 98 17.03 1.12 -2.69
C ASN A 98 18.07 0.06 -2.35
N ILE A 99 17.75 -1.20 -2.59
CA ILE A 99 18.66 -2.34 -2.45
C ILE A 99 18.78 -3.02 -3.81
N TYR A 100 20.01 -3.27 -4.23
CA TYR A 100 20.33 -3.96 -5.47
C TYR A 100 20.88 -5.34 -5.14
N LEU A 101 20.27 -6.38 -5.71
CA LEU A 101 20.70 -7.78 -5.56
C LEU A 101 21.21 -8.30 -6.89
N ASP A 102 22.53 -8.40 -7.01
CA ASP A 102 23.19 -8.91 -8.21
C ASP A 102 23.39 -10.42 -8.08
N ILE A 103 22.71 -11.17 -8.94
CA ILE A 103 22.68 -12.63 -8.94
C ILE A 103 23.32 -13.13 -10.23
N SER A 104 24.38 -13.95 -10.12
CA SER A 104 25.03 -14.55 -11.28
C SER A 104 24.10 -15.55 -11.99
N GLN A 105 24.30 -15.76 -13.28
CA GLN A 105 23.53 -16.73 -14.07
C GLN A 105 23.58 -18.14 -13.47
N LYS A 106 24.76 -18.56 -12.96
CA LYS A 106 24.92 -19.84 -12.25
C LYS A 106 24.02 -19.92 -11.01
N THR A 107 23.96 -18.85 -10.24
CA THR A 107 23.10 -18.79 -9.03
C THR A 107 21.62 -18.81 -9.44
N ILE A 108 21.23 -18.11 -10.51
CA ILE A 108 19.84 -18.16 -11.03
C ILE A 108 19.45 -19.59 -11.38
N LEU A 109 20.30 -20.32 -12.11
CA LEU A 109 20.04 -21.74 -12.45
C LEU A 109 19.87 -22.61 -11.19
N ASN A 110 20.72 -22.42 -10.18
CA ASN A 110 20.59 -23.15 -8.93
C ASN A 110 19.29 -22.82 -8.17
N LEU A 111 18.84 -21.59 -8.21
CA LEU A 111 17.54 -21.20 -7.63
C LEU A 111 16.35 -21.79 -8.40
N GLU A 112 16.46 -21.95 -9.73
CA GLU A 112 15.45 -22.68 -10.53
C GLU A 112 15.40 -24.17 -10.15
N ILE A 113 16.56 -24.79 -9.94
CA ILE A 113 16.64 -26.20 -9.44
C ILE A 113 15.97 -26.28 -8.05
N GLN A 114 16.27 -25.36 -7.14
CA GLN A 114 15.58 -25.31 -5.83
C GLN A 114 14.07 -25.19 -5.97
N LYS A 115 13.59 -24.34 -6.89
CA LYS A 115 12.17 -24.20 -7.20
C LYS A 115 11.58 -25.52 -7.68
N LYS A 116 12.26 -26.22 -8.60
CA LYS A 116 11.80 -27.49 -9.14
C LYS A 116 11.69 -28.54 -8.03
N ILE A 117 12.75 -28.73 -7.25
CA ILE A 117 12.77 -29.65 -6.10
C ILE A 117 11.61 -29.39 -5.15
N LYS A 118 11.34 -28.11 -4.85
CA LYS A 118 10.25 -27.72 -3.97
C LYS A 118 8.86 -27.97 -4.57
N SER A 119 8.71 -27.76 -5.88
CA SER A 119 7.43 -28.01 -6.56
C SER A 119 7.07 -29.49 -6.66
N GLU A 120 8.08 -30.35 -6.64
CA GLU A 120 7.96 -31.81 -6.73
C GLU A 120 7.87 -32.48 -5.34
N SER A 121 8.34 -31.81 -4.28
CA SER A 121 8.25 -32.37 -2.92
C SER A 121 6.80 -32.31 -2.42
N ASN A 122 6.26 -33.45 -2.06
CA ASN A 122 5.01 -33.53 -1.29
C ASN A 122 5.22 -32.82 0.05
N ASN A 123 4.29 -32.01 0.46
CA ASN A 123 4.35 -30.93 1.50
C ASN A 123 4.90 -31.32 2.89
N PHE A 124 5.33 -32.54 3.14
CA PHE A 124 5.68 -33.03 4.48
C PHE A 124 7.19 -33.09 4.78
N GLU A 125 8.04 -33.24 3.78
CA GLU A 125 9.50 -33.19 3.98
C GLU A 125 10.17 -32.37 2.88
N ILE A 126 10.70 -31.22 3.26
CA ILE A 126 11.50 -30.38 2.35
C ILE A 126 12.92 -30.94 2.30
N PRO A 127 13.41 -31.43 1.16
CA PRO A 127 14.74 -32.01 1.05
C PRO A 127 15.83 -31.04 1.53
N LYS A 128 16.85 -31.54 2.23
CA LYS A 128 17.99 -30.74 2.71
C LYS A 128 18.62 -29.86 1.63
N LYS A 129 18.62 -30.32 0.38
CA LYS A 129 19.12 -29.61 -0.80
C LYS A 129 18.40 -28.28 -1.05
N TYR A 130 17.12 -28.13 -0.61
CA TYR A 130 16.38 -26.88 -0.69
C TYR A 130 16.96 -25.77 0.18
N PHE A 131 17.61 -26.13 1.26
CA PHE A 131 18.21 -25.14 2.20
C PHE A 131 19.59 -24.67 1.80
N GLN A 132 20.16 -25.19 0.72
CA GLN A 132 21.45 -24.76 0.18
C GLN A 132 21.39 -23.30 -0.21
N MET A 133 22.41 -22.54 0.17
CA MET A 133 22.53 -21.12 -0.16
C MET A 133 23.61 -20.90 -1.22
N PHE A 134 23.36 -19.95 -2.11
CA PHE A 134 24.23 -19.63 -3.24
C PHE A 134 24.78 -18.22 -3.16
N PRO A 135 25.98 -17.97 -3.71
CA PRO A 135 26.60 -16.66 -3.65
C PRO A 135 25.86 -15.62 -4.49
N ALA A 136 25.78 -14.41 -3.97
CA ALA A 136 25.30 -13.22 -4.64
C ALA A 136 25.99 -11.97 -4.07
N THR A 137 25.76 -10.83 -4.68
CA THR A 137 26.24 -9.54 -4.18
C THR A 137 25.03 -8.65 -3.91
N LEU A 138 25.00 -8.02 -2.74
CA LEU A 138 23.99 -7.04 -2.39
C LEU A 138 24.64 -5.67 -2.34
N ARG A 139 24.03 -4.67 -2.93
CA ARG A 139 24.50 -3.28 -2.91
C ARG A 139 23.45 -2.39 -2.26
N HIS A 140 23.90 -1.51 -1.38
CA HIS A 140 23.10 -0.48 -0.75
C HIS A 140 23.94 0.80 -0.67
N ASN A 141 23.46 1.88 -1.24
CA ASN A 141 24.25 3.09 -1.46
C ASN A 141 25.54 2.75 -2.23
N GLU A 142 26.70 3.13 -1.70
CA GLU A 142 28.01 2.85 -2.30
C GLU A 142 28.66 1.54 -1.78
N GLU A 143 28.04 0.91 -0.78
CA GLU A 143 28.58 -0.29 -0.14
C GLU A 143 28.15 -1.57 -0.87
N LYS A 144 29.09 -2.54 -0.91
CA LYS A 144 28.88 -3.88 -1.50
C LYS A 144 29.07 -4.94 -0.42
N TYR A 145 28.09 -5.84 -0.31
CA TYR A 145 28.07 -6.95 0.62
C TYR A 145 28.13 -8.27 -0.11
N LYS A 146 29.08 -9.13 0.24
CA LYS A 146 29.07 -10.53 -0.20
C LYS A 146 27.99 -11.26 0.58
N VAL A 147 27.02 -11.85 -0.11
CA VAL A 147 25.91 -12.54 0.53
C VAL A 147 25.73 -13.94 0.00
N LYS A 148 25.06 -14.78 0.79
CA LYS A 148 24.47 -16.03 0.30
C LYS A 148 22.98 -15.92 0.30
N ILE A 149 22.35 -16.45 -0.73
CA ILE A 149 20.90 -16.37 -0.92
C ILE A 149 20.29 -17.74 -1.18
N ARG A 150 19.05 -17.93 -0.79
CA ARG A 150 18.20 -19.04 -1.20
C ARG A 150 16.75 -18.60 -1.33
N LEU A 151 15.94 -19.38 -2.02
CA LEU A 151 14.49 -19.14 -2.04
C LEU A 151 13.91 -19.32 -0.65
N LYS A 152 13.04 -18.39 -0.23
CA LYS A 152 12.34 -18.45 1.04
C LYS A 152 10.85 -18.75 0.83
N GLY A 153 10.25 -19.31 1.87
CA GLY A 153 8.81 -19.58 1.96
C GLY A 153 8.43 -20.97 1.50
N ASP A 154 7.43 -21.53 2.17
CA ASP A 154 6.93 -22.88 1.89
C ASP A 154 5.77 -22.86 0.91
N ARG A 155 5.03 -21.76 0.87
CA ARG A 155 3.91 -21.61 -0.06
C ARG A 155 4.40 -21.18 -1.45
N ARG A 156 3.74 -21.69 -2.49
CA ARG A 156 4.03 -21.41 -3.91
C ARG A 156 4.03 -19.91 -4.24
N ILE A 157 3.27 -19.10 -3.53
CA ILE A 157 3.20 -17.66 -3.69
C ILE A 157 4.57 -16.95 -3.49
N HIS A 158 5.50 -17.55 -2.73
CA HIS A 158 6.81 -16.95 -2.48
C HIS A 158 7.82 -17.10 -3.62
N TRP A 159 7.60 -18.04 -4.57
CA TRP A 159 8.62 -18.39 -5.56
C TRP A 159 8.07 -18.76 -6.95
N SER A 160 6.75 -18.71 -7.18
CA SER A 160 6.15 -19.11 -8.46
C SER A 160 6.56 -18.21 -9.61
N LYS A 161 6.54 -16.90 -9.43
CA LYS A 161 6.93 -15.93 -10.44
C LYS A 161 8.39 -15.52 -10.25
N ARG A 162 9.16 -15.44 -11.36
CA ARG A 162 10.59 -15.14 -11.31
C ARG A 162 10.88 -13.77 -10.72
N ASP A 163 10.13 -12.78 -11.11
CA ASP A 163 10.38 -11.36 -10.77
C ASP A 163 9.87 -10.96 -9.38
N GLU A 164 9.16 -11.84 -8.69
CA GLU A 164 8.54 -11.56 -7.39
C GLU A 164 8.90 -12.61 -6.33
N ARG A 165 10.11 -13.14 -6.35
CA ARG A 165 10.52 -14.18 -5.40
C ARG A 165 10.88 -13.60 -4.04
N SER A 166 10.65 -14.42 -3.03
CA SER A 166 11.17 -14.15 -1.68
C SER A 166 12.51 -14.84 -1.49
N TYR A 167 13.45 -14.12 -0.88
CA TYR A 167 14.82 -14.60 -0.63
C TYR A 167 15.13 -14.58 0.84
N LYS A 168 15.87 -15.58 1.32
CA LYS A 168 16.63 -15.50 2.55
C LYS A 168 18.03 -15.04 2.20
N ILE A 169 18.52 -14.02 2.91
CA ILE A 169 19.82 -13.39 2.73
C ILE A 169 20.66 -13.65 3.97
N ASP A 170 21.89 -14.05 3.77
CA ASP A 170 22.91 -14.23 4.80
C ASP A 170 24.14 -13.42 4.36
N ILE A 171 24.49 -12.37 5.11
CA ILE A 171 25.65 -11.51 4.84
C ILE A 171 26.91 -12.20 5.34
N ARG A 172 27.94 -12.21 4.51
CA ARG A 172 29.19 -12.89 4.83
C ARG A 172 30.21 -11.95 5.46
N GLY A 173 30.98 -12.48 6.41
CA GLY A 173 31.97 -11.70 7.16
C GLY A 173 31.30 -10.95 8.32
N ASN A 174 31.96 -9.90 8.80
CA ASN A 174 31.51 -9.10 9.96
C ASN A 174 30.63 -7.90 9.57
N SER A 175 30.17 -7.87 8.31
CA SER A 175 29.35 -6.77 7.80
C SER A 175 27.88 -6.95 8.19
N ARG A 176 27.18 -5.83 8.36
CA ARG A 176 25.74 -5.79 8.68
C ARG A 176 25.04 -4.76 7.82
N LEU A 177 23.85 -5.12 7.33
CA LEU A 177 22.97 -4.17 6.66
C LEU A 177 21.79 -3.86 7.59
N PHE A 178 21.55 -2.59 7.87
CA PHE A 178 20.55 -2.14 8.87
C PHE A 178 20.73 -2.78 10.26
N GLY A 179 21.97 -3.17 10.61
CA GLY A 179 22.28 -3.87 11.86
C GLY A 179 21.92 -5.36 11.85
N LEU A 180 21.68 -5.95 10.69
CA LEU A 180 21.31 -7.36 10.52
C LEU A 180 22.36 -8.11 9.71
N GLU A 181 22.71 -9.32 10.16
CA GLU A 181 23.59 -10.26 9.45
C GLU A 181 22.76 -11.19 8.55
N GLU A 182 21.55 -11.54 9.00
CA GLU A 182 20.63 -12.41 8.30
C GLU A 182 19.23 -11.77 8.26
N PHE A 183 18.60 -11.78 7.10
CA PHE A 183 17.24 -11.28 6.95
C PHE A 183 16.52 -11.91 5.74
N SER A 184 15.28 -11.52 5.55
CA SER A 184 14.46 -12.02 4.45
C SER A 184 13.90 -10.89 3.63
N LEU A 185 14.08 -10.97 2.32
CA LEU A 185 13.40 -10.14 1.35
C LEU A 185 12.11 -10.86 0.92
N GLN A 186 10.98 -10.24 1.19
CA GLN A 186 9.67 -10.82 0.89
C GLN A 186 8.81 -9.83 0.13
N LYS A 187 8.08 -10.32 -0.87
CA LYS A 187 7.11 -9.47 -1.55
C LYS A 187 5.93 -9.15 -0.64
N PRO A 188 5.39 -7.94 -0.69
CA PRO A 188 4.30 -7.50 0.20
C PRO A 188 3.08 -8.42 0.15
N LEU A 189 2.72 -8.95 -1.03
CA LEU A 189 1.59 -9.85 -1.22
C LEU A 189 1.65 -11.10 -0.32
N THR A 190 2.85 -11.63 -0.02
CA THR A 190 3.00 -12.83 0.82
C THR A 190 2.64 -12.59 2.28
N LYS A 191 2.48 -11.33 2.66
CA LYS A 191 2.23 -10.86 4.03
C LYS A 191 1.01 -9.92 4.09
N ASN A 192 0.05 -10.12 3.20
CA ASN A 192 -1.12 -9.27 3.06
C ASN A 192 -0.74 -7.77 3.00
N TYR A 193 0.27 -7.45 2.17
CA TYR A 193 0.81 -6.11 1.96
C TYR A 193 1.37 -5.49 3.24
N THR A 194 0.65 -4.59 3.88
CA THR A 194 1.13 -3.82 5.03
C THR A 194 0.73 -4.40 6.39
N TYR A 195 -0.07 -5.47 6.44
CA TYR A 195 -0.61 -5.98 7.71
C TYR A 195 0.49 -6.42 8.67
N GLU A 196 1.47 -7.16 8.19
CA GLU A 196 2.59 -7.61 9.02
C GLU A 196 3.45 -6.43 9.51
N LEU A 197 3.66 -5.43 8.65
CA LEU A 197 4.35 -4.20 9.04
C LEU A 197 3.60 -3.45 10.16
N ILE A 198 2.29 -3.31 10.04
CA ILE A 198 1.45 -2.64 11.04
C ILE A 198 1.45 -3.45 12.34
N PHE A 199 1.29 -4.77 12.25
CA PHE A 199 1.30 -5.66 13.40
C PHE A 199 2.59 -5.54 14.22
N HIS A 200 3.76 -5.60 13.57
CA HIS A 200 5.04 -5.44 14.27
C HIS A 200 5.27 -4.03 14.82
N LYS A 201 4.70 -2.99 14.19
CA LYS A 201 4.70 -1.64 14.76
C LYS A 201 3.81 -1.54 16.01
N LEU A 202 2.67 -2.21 16.03
CA LEU A 202 1.79 -2.29 17.21
C LEU A 202 2.47 -3.04 18.34
N LEU A 203 3.09 -4.20 18.07
CA LEU A 203 3.86 -4.95 19.08
C LEU A 203 4.95 -4.07 19.70
N LYS A 204 5.69 -3.31 18.88
CA LYS A 204 6.69 -2.36 19.36
C LYS A 204 6.08 -1.26 20.22
N TYR A 205 4.91 -0.74 19.85
CA TYR A 205 4.22 0.32 20.59
C TYR A 205 3.79 -0.12 21.98
N VAL A 206 3.37 -1.39 22.13
CA VAL A 206 2.97 -1.98 23.41
C VAL A 206 4.12 -2.71 24.12
N ASP A 207 5.37 -2.44 23.72
CA ASP A 207 6.62 -2.99 24.30
C ASP A 207 6.68 -4.52 24.31
N LEU A 208 6.10 -5.17 23.31
CA LEU A 208 6.21 -6.61 23.12
C LEU A 208 7.31 -6.97 22.13
N ILE A 209 7.77 -8.23 22.21
CA ILE A 209 8.76 -8.78 21.28
C ILE A 209 8.27 -8.61 19.85
N ASN A 210 9.07 -7.94 19.03
CA ASN A 210 8.73 -7.67 17.64
C ASN A 210 9.89 -7.95 16.70
N ILE A 211 9.59 -8.20 15.43
CA ILE A 211 10.58 -8.34 14.37
C ILE A 211 10.81 -6.96 13.72
N LYS A 212 12.05 -6.66 13.39
CA LYS A 212 12.39 -5.46 12.62
C LYS A 212 11.87 -5.60 11.19
N TYR A 213 10.87 -4.80 10.85
CA TYR A 213 10.14 -4.87 9.58
C TYR A 213 10.09 -3.49 8.92
N PHE A 214 10.45 -3.40 7.64
CA PHE A 214 10.40 -2.15 6.87
C PHE A 214 10.28 -2.43 5.37
N LEU A 215 9.83 -1.43 4.63
CA LEU A 215 9.68 -1.50 3.18
C LEU A 215 10.94 -0.97 2.48
N ILE A 216 11.29 -1.62 1.38
CA ILE A 216 12.41 -1.24 0.52
C ILE A 216 12.01 -1.34 -0.95
N ASN A 217 12.77 -0.69 -1.82
CA ASN A 217 12.77 -0.96 -3.25
C ASN A 217 13.87 -1.98 -3.56
N LEU A 218 13.48 -3.14 -4.07
CA LEU A 218 14.42 -4.19 -4.46
C LEU A 218 14.61 -4.19 -5.98
N HIS A 219 15.86 -4.09 -6.41
CA HIS A 219 16.28 -4.20 -7.81
C HIS A 219 17.10 -5.48 -7.98
N ILE A 220 16.74 -6.35 -8.91
CA ILE A 220 17.50 -7.57 -9.19
C ILE A 220 18.16 -7.42 -10.56
N ASN A 221 19.50 -7.60 -10.60
CA ASN A 221 20.33 -7.48 -11.81
C ASN A 221 20.07 -6.18 -12.61
N ASN A 222 19.89 -5.05 -11.91
CA ASN A 222 19.53 -3.75 -12.50
C ASN A 222 18.16 -3.70 -13.22
N GLU A 223 17.35 -4.75 -13.14
CA GLU A 223 15.96 -4.70 -13.59
C GLU A 223 15.10 -4.06 -12.51
N ASN A 224 14.32 -3.03 -12.89
CA ASN A 224 13.32 -2.44 -12.01
C ASN A 224 12.16 -3.43 -11.88
N LEU A 225 12.08 -4.12 -10.76
CA LEU A 225 10.89 -4.87 -10.40
C LEU A 225 9.80 -3.87 -9.97
N LYS A 226 8.84 -3.67 -10.86
CA LYS A 226 7.64 -2.86 -10.59
C LYS A 226 6.66 -3.57 -9.69
#